data_4711a3ace5532457c8bec5aa6e1ae0db
#
_entry.id   4711a3ace5532457c8bec5aa6e1ae0db
#
_cell.length_a   1.000
_cell.length_b   1.000
_cell.length_c   1.000
_cell.angle_alpha   90.00
_cell.angle_beta   90.00
_cell.angle_gamma   90.00
#
_symmetry.space_group_name_H-M   'P 1'
#
loop_
_entity.id
_entity.type
_entity.pdbx_description
1 polymer ?
#
loop_
_entity_poly.entity_id
_entity_poly.type
_entity_poly.pdbx_seq_one_letter_code
_entity_poly.pdbx_strand_id
1 'polypeptide(L)'
;RWVNDMTGLPIEIHTHNDFGMGVATELAAVTAGAVCVHSCANGLEEKTGNAALEELMMGLHLLYGYDTNYRLDKIPELAEMIAAKSNIPIARNKPVLGHGNFIRESGIGINYVMNDPLVMFATHPSLTGKIGEVVLGKKSGKASIIYKMGELGLGELDDEKIAKILDEVKATGITKRDVLSNEEFVNIVSSVQAG
;
A
#
# COMPACT_ATOMS: atom_id res chain seq x y z
N ARG A 1 -22.16 2.41 -24.13
CA ARG A 1 -22.22 1.94 -25.53
C ARG A 1 -23.57 2.25 -26.16
N TRP A 2 -24.69 1.76 -25.60
CA TRP A 2 -26.02 2.02 -26.11
C TRP A 2 -26.36 3.51 -26.31
N VAL A 3 -26.00 4.36 -25.36
CA VAL A 3 -26.21 5.83 -25.48
C VAL A 3 -25.38 6.42 -26.63
N ASN A 4 -24.11 6.01 -26.77
CA ASN A 4 -23.26 6.43 -27.87
C ASN A 4 -23.82 5.98 -29.22
N ASP A 5 -24.25 4.72 -29.29
CA ASP A 5 -24.85 4.13 -30.51
C ASP A 5 -26.15 4.87 -30.94
N MET A 6 -26.91 5.36 -29.96
CA MET A 6 -28.16 6.12 -30.22
C MET A 6 -27.91 7.59 -30.59
N THR A 7 -26.92 8.22 -29.98
CA THR A 7 -26.74 9.67 -30.08
C THR A 7 -25.63 10.08 -31.04
N GLY A 8 -24.70 9.19 -31.31
CA GLY A 8 -23.45 9.50 -32.04
C GLY A 8 -22.52 10.44 -31.31
N LEU A 9 -22.81 10.78 -30.05
CA LEU A 9 -22.04 11.73 -29.26
C LEU A 9 -20.98 11.02 -28.41
N PRO A 10 -19.83 11.66 -28.15
CA PRO A 10 -18.86 11.16 -27.19
C PRO A 10 -19.50 11.12 -25.79
N ILE A 11 -19.15 10.08 -25.02
CA ILE A 11 -19.70 9.87 -23.68
C ILE A 11 -18.65 10.26 -22.63
N GLU A 12 -19.08 11.12 -21.74
CA GLU A 12 -18.41 11.35 -20.45
C GLU A 12 -19.17 10.62 -19.35
N ILE A 13 -18.46 10.17 -18.33
CA ILE A 13 -19.05 9.51 -17.17
C ILE A 13 -18.55 10.13 -15.86
N HIS A 14 -19.47 10.27 -14.92
CA HIS A 14 -19.21 10.74 -13.57
C HIS A 14 -19.89 9.78 -12.60
N THR A 15 -19.11 9.12 -11.74
CA THR A 15 -19.61 8.11 -10.82
C THR A 15 -19.26 8.42 -9.38
N HIS A 16 -20.23 8.21 -8.48
CA HIS A 16 -19.98 8.22 -7.04
C HIS A 16 -19.60 6.82 -6.53
N ASN A 17 -18.93 6.79 -5.39
CA ASN A 17 -18.34 5.57 -4.83
C ASN A 17 -19.21 4.94 -3.73
N ASP A 18 -20.54 5.08 -3.80
CA ASP A 18 -21.47 4.71 -2.73
C ASP A 18 -21.35 3.24 -2.25
N PHE A 19 -20.98 2.33 -3.14
CA PHE A 19 -20.72 0.91 -2.83
C PHE A 19 -19.26 0.49 -3.04
N GLY A 20 -18.32 1.43 -3.11
CA GLY A 20 -16.92 1.13 -3.39
C GLY A 20 -16.65 0.72 -4.85
N MET A 21 -17.58 1.02 -5.77
CA MET A 21 -17.51 0.60 -7.17
C MET A 21 -17.17 1.74 -8.13
N GLY A 22 -16.83 2.91 -7.63
CA GLY A 22 -16.55 4.09 -8.46
C GLY A 22 -15.49 3.81 -9.52
N VAL A 23 -14.29 3.37 -9.12
CA VAL A 23 -13.19 3.06 -10.03
C VAL A 23 -13.55 1.92 -11.00
N ALA A 24 -14.18 0.87 -10.50
CA ALA A 24 -14.59 -0.27 -11.36
C ALA A 24 -15.58 0.17 -12.43
N THR A 25 -16.51 1.06 -12.10
CA THR A 25 -17.50 1.60 -13.03
C THR A 25 -16.84 2.47 -14.10
N GLU A 26 -15.89 3.36 -13.71
CA GLU A 26 -15.14 4.18 -14.66
C GLU A 26 -14.29 3.32 -15.62
N LEU A 27 -13.59 2.30 -15.11
CA LEU A 27 -12.84 1.37 -15.96
C LEU A 27 -13.74 0.62 -16.94
N ALA A 28 -14.91 0.17 -16.48
CA ALA A 28 -15.90 -0.48 -17.35
C ALA A 28 -16.44 0.49 -18.41
N ALA A 29 -16.63 1.75 -18.07
CA ALA A 29 -17.06 2.78 -19.00
C ALA A 29 -16.03 3.04 -20.11
N VAL A 30 -14.74 3.13 -19.76
CA VAL A 30 -13.65 3.24 -20.75
C VAL A 30 -13.67 2.08 -21.73
N THR A 31 -13.80 0.84 -21.24
CA THR A 31 -13.90 -0.35 -22.13
C THR A 31 -15.18 -0.37 -22.97
N ALA A 32 -16.24 0.27 -22.50
CA ALA A 32 -17.47 0.44 -23.25
C ALA A 32 -17.45 1.60 -24.26
N GLY A 33 -16.36 2.40 -24.28
CA GLY A 33 -16.14 3.48 -25.24
C GLY A 33 -16.38 4.88 -24.70
N ALA A 34 -16.41 5.08 -23.38
CA ALA A 34 -16.38 6.42 -22.82
C ALA A 34 -15.05 7.11 -23.15
N VAL A 35 -15.11 8.37 -23.54
CA VAL A 35 -13.94 9.16 -23.95
C VAL A 35 -13.41 10.05 -22.81
N CYS A 36 -14.22 10.26 -21.80
CA CYS A 36 -13.84 11.01 -20.60
C CYS A 36 -14.42 10.33 -19.36
N VAL A 37 -13.62 10.24 -18.32
CA VAL A 37 -13.98 9.70 -17.01
C VAL A 37 -13.59 10.69 -15.93
N HIS A 38 -14.46 10.86 -14.94
CA HIS A 38 -14.24 11.81 -13.86
C HIS A 38 -13.66 11.13 -12.62
N SER A 39 -12.69 11.76 -12.00
CA SER A 39 -12.07 11.24 -10.78
C SER A 39 -11.60 12.37 -9.87
N CYS A 40 -11.44 12.06 -8.60
CA CYS A 40 -10.91 13.00 -7.61
C CYS A 40 -9.69 12.43 -6.91
N ALA A 41 -8.70 13.26 -6.63
CA ALA A 41 -7.54 12.86 -5.84
C ALA A 41 -7.98 12.37 -4.46
N ASN A 42 -7.43 11.26 -3.99
CA ASN A 42 -7.83 10.53 -2.78
C ASN A 42 -9.29 10.02 -2.80
N GLY A 43 -10.00 10.19 -3.92
CA GLY A 43 -11.42 9.88 -4.04
C GLY A 43 -12.33 10.85 -3.29
N LEU A 44 -11.82 12.01 -2.86
CA LEU A 44 -12.57 12.97 -2.06
C LEU A 44 -13.54 13.79 -2.91
N GLU A 45 -14.82 13.68 -2.58
CA GLU A 45 -15.89 14.45 -3.19
C GLU A 45 -17.16 14.33 -2.32
N GLU A 46 -18.29 14.82 -2.79
CA GLU A 46 -19.57 14.75 -2.09
C GLU A 46 -19.95 13.31 -1.71
N LYS A 47 -20.66 13.11 -0.62
CA LYS A 47 -21.12 11.81 -0.07
C LYS A 47 -19.93 10.87 0.23
N THR A 48 -19.82 9.80 -0.54
CA THR A 48 -18.77 8.77 -0.42
C THR A 48 -17.57 9.05 -1.34
N GLY A 49 -17.60 10.19 -2.01
CA GLY A 49 -16.62 10.57 -3.03
C GLY A 49 -16.85 9.91 -4.39
N ASN A 50 -15.91 10.13 -5.29
CA ASN A 50 -15.89 9.61 -6.64
C ASN A 50 -14.87 8.49 -6.83
N ALA A 51 -14.68 8.08 -8.07
CA ALA A 51 -13.55 7.25 -8.45
C ALA A 51 -12.24 7.93 -8.00
N ALA A 52 -11.44 7.22 -7.22
CA ALA A 52 -10.16 7.73 -6.78
C ALA A 52 -9.17 7.80 -7.95
N LEU A 53 -8.62 8.98 -8.20
CA LEU A 53 -7.73 9.26 -9.34
C LEU A 53 -6.55 8.28 -9.39
N GLU A 54 -5.89 8.07 -8.27
CA GLU A 54 -4.74 7.19 -8.13
C GLU A 54 -5.06 5.73 -8.47
N GLU A 55 -6.23 5.26 -8.06
CA GLU A 55 -6.69 3.89 -8.34
C GLU A 55 -7.08 3.74 -9.82
N LEU A 56 -7.74 4.76 -10.36
CA LEU A 56 -8.13 4.81 -11.78
C LEU A 56 -6.89 4.84 -12.69
N MET A 57 -5.91 5.70 -12.40
CA MET A 57 -4.66 5.79 -13.17
C MET A 57 -3.90 4.47 -13.16
N MET A 58 -3.73 3.85 -11.98
CA MET A 58 -3.07 2.56 -11.84
C MET A 58 -3.83 1.45 -12.55
N GLY A 59 -5.17 1.44 -12.46
CA GLY A 59 -6.03 0.49 -13.14
C GLY A 59 -5.91 0.59 -14.66
N LEU A 60 -6.01 1.78 -15.22
CA LEU A 60 -5.86 2.02 -16.66
C LEU A 60 -4.48 1.56 -17.16
N HIS A 61 -3.42 1.91 -16.43
CA HIS A 61 -2.05 1.56 -16.81
C HIS A 61 -1.76 0.06 -16.69
N LEU A 62 -1.99 -0.53 -15.51
CA LEU A 62 -1.56 -1.90 -15.20
C LEU A 62 -2.53 -2.98 -15.67
N LEU A 63 -3.85 -2.75 -15.56
CA LEU A 63 -4.84 -3.77 -15.86
C LEU A 63 -5.34 -3.68 -17.31
N TYR A 64 -5.37 -2.48 -17.87
CA TYR A 64 -5.90 -2.25 -19.20
C TYR A 64 -4.83 -1.88 -20.24
N GLY A 65 -3.58 -1.67 -19.83
CA GLY A 65 -2.45 -1.40 -20.73
C GLY A 65 -2.51 -0.02 -21.41
N TYR A 66 -3.28 0.92 -20.88
CA TYR A 66 -3.30 2.28 -21.42
C TYR A 66 -2.03 3.02 -21.04
N ASP A 67 -1.35 3.58 -22.04
CA ASP A 67 -0.28 4.55 -21.81
C ASP A 67 -0.89 5.95 -21.66
N THR A 68 -1.04 6.36 -20.42
CA THR A 68 -1.70 7.62 -20.08
C THR A 68 -0.72 8.80 -19.95
N ASN A 69 0.58 8.56 -20.08
CA ASN A 69 1.64 9.55 -19.84
C ASN A 69 1.59 10.22 -18.44
N TYR A 70 0.88 9.63 -17.48
CA TYR A 70 0.82 10.14 -16.12
C TYR A 70 2.10 9.85 -15.34
N ARG A 71 2.49 10.80 -14.51
CA ARG A 71 3.60 10.67 -13.57
C ARG A 71 3.12 9.91 -12.33
N LEU A 72 3.09 8.57 -12.41
CA LEU A 72 2.64 7.71 -11.31
C LEU A 72 3.49 7.89 -10.05
N ASP A 73 4.77 8.21 -10.21
CA ASP A 73 5.70 8.55 -9.12
C ASP A 73 5.32 9.82 -8.34
N LYS A 74 4.45 10.67 -8.90
CA LYS A 74 3.95 11.91 -8.26
C LYS A 74 2.61 11.74 -7.54
N ILE A 75 2.00 10.57 -7.65
CA ILE A 75 0.72 10.29 -6.98
C ILE A 75 0.80 10.49 -5.46
N PRO A 76 1.83 9.98 -4.73
CA PRO A 76 1.90 10.18 -3.28
C PRO A 76 2.03 11.66 -2.88
N GLU A 77 2.82 12.44 -3.61
CA GLU A 77 2.98 13.88 -3.34
C GLU A 77 1.65 14.63 -3.50
N LEU A 78 0.91 14.34 -4.57
CA LEU A 78 -0.43 14.90 -4.77
C LEU A 78 -1.38 14.49 -3.64
N ALA A 79 -1.37 13.23 -3.27
CA ALA A 79 -2.26 12.68 -2.25
C ALA A 79 -2.02 13.31 -0.87
N GLU A 80 -0.78 13.47 -0.46
CA GLU A 80 -0.39 14.11 0.80
C GLU A 80 -0.77 15.60 0.80
N MET A 81 -0.56 16.29 -0.32
CA MET A 81 -0.99 17.69 -0.46
C MET A 81 -2.51 17.83 -0.30
N ILE A 82 -3.29 16.94 -0.91
CA ILE A 82 -4.76 16.95 -0.78
C ILE A 82 -5.18 16.60 0.66
N ALA A 83 -4.56 15.59 1.28
CA ALA A 83 -4.85 15.23 2.66
C ALA A 83 -4.59 16.40 3.63
N ALA A 84 -3.48 17.11 3.45
CA ALA A 84 -3.14 18.29 4.25
C ALA A 84 -4.12 19.45 4.04
N LYS A 85 -4.55 19.71 2.80
CA LYS A 85 -5.47 20.81 2.49
C LYS A 85 -6.91 20.52 2.90
N SER A 86 -7.36 19.28 2.77
CA SER A 86 -8.72 18.87 3.14
C SER A 86 -8.86 18.56 4.63
N ASN A 87 -7.75 18.36 5.35
CA ASN A 87 -7.71 17.82 6.71
C ASN A 87 -8.37 16.43 6.83
N ILE A 88 -8.34 15.65 5.75
CA ILE A 88 -8.82 14.26 5.71
C ILE A 88 -7.60 13.36 5.51
N PRO A 89 -7.21 12.55 6.52
CA PRO A 89 -6.02 11.72 6.42
C PRO A 89 -6.22 10.55 5.46
N ILE A 90 -5.13 10.12 4.84
CA ILE A 90 -5.12 8.92 4.00
C ILE A 90 -5.22 7.69 4.92
N ALA A 91 -6.21 6.85 4.69
CA ALA A 91 -6.37 5.60 5.45
C ALA A 91 -5.16 4.68 5.23
N ARG A 92 -4.70 4.01 6.31
CA ARG A 92 -3.55 3.09 6.26
C ARG A 92 -3.64 2.05 5.14
N ASN A 93 -4.83 1.55 4.88
CA ASN A 93 -5.13 0.52 3.88
C ASN A 93 -5.74 1.06 2.59
N LYS A 94 -5.67 2.38 2.36
CA LYS A 94 -6.15 2.96 1.11
C LYS A 94 -5.41 2.32 -0.08
N PRO A 95 -6.12 1.79 -1.09
CA PRO A 95 -5.45 1.26 -2.28
C PRO A 95 -4.46 2.28 -2.88
N VAL A 96 -3.36 1.81 -3.41
CA VAL A 96 -2.27 2.60 -4.01
C VAL A 96 -1.52 3.51 -3.02
N LEU A 97 -2.23 4.27 -2.17
CA LEU A 97 -1.69 5.34 -1.34
C LEU A 97 -1.32 4.92 0.07
N GLY A 98 -2.08 4.01 0.67
CA GLY A 98 -1.95 3.65 2.08
C GLY A 98 -0.52 3.25 2.44
N HIS A 99 0.00 3.78 3.56
CA HIS A 99 1.35 3.45 4.02
C HIS A 99 1.49 1.98 4.43
N GLY A 100 0.37 1.27 4.66
CA GLY A 100 0.35 -0.16 4.95
C GLY A 100 0.46 -1.07 3.74
N ASN A 101 0.36 -0.55 2.51
CA ASN A 101 0.23 -1.37 1.30
C ASN A 101 1.47 -2.22 0.99
N PHE A 102 2.66 -1.73 1.34
CA PHE A 102 3.93 -2.40 1.08
C PHE A 102 4.66 -2.79 2.37
N ILE A 103 3.91 -2.91 3.47
CA ILE A 103 4.44 -3.32 4.76
C ILE A 103 4.25 -4.83 4.95
N ARG A 104 5.30 -5.51 5.41
CA ARG A 104 5.28 -6.94 5.73
C ARG A 104 5.62 -7.18 7.19
N GLU A 105 4.66 -7.68 7.97
CA GLU A 105 4.86 -8.07 9.38
C GLU A 105 5.13 -9.59 9.52
N SER A 106 4.47 -10.41 8.68
CA SER A 106 4.59 -11.87 8.73
C SER A 106 5.95 -12.36 8.22
N GLY A 107 6.54 -13.31 8.95
CA GLY A 107 7.81 -13.93 8.54
C GLY A 107 7.75 -14.82 7.30
N ILE A 108 6.53 -15.21 6.88
CA ILE A 108 6.37 -16.12 5.74
C ILE A 108 6.76 -15.40 4.45
N GLY A 109 7.74 -15.96 3.72
CA GLY A 109 8.13 -15.48 2.40
C GLY A 109 8.87 -14.13 2.39
N ILE A 110 9.37 -13.67 3.52
CA ILE A 110 9.98 -12.33 3.63
C ILE A 110 11.12 -12.14 2.64
N ASN A 111 12.02 -13.12 2.52
CA ASN A 111 13.17 -13.03 1.61
C ASN A 111 12.72 -12.95 0.14
N TYR A 112 11.65 -13.66 -0.22
CA TYR A 112 11.11 -13.60 -1.59
C TYR A 112 10.50 -12.24 -1.86
N VAL A 113 9.66 -11.74 -0.96
CA VAL A 113 8.96 -10.44 -1.11
C VAL A 113 9.92 -9.26 -1.16
N MET A 114 11.00 -9.30 -0.41
CA MET A 114 12.00 -8.22 -0.40
C MET A 114 12.90 -8.24 -1.64
N ASN A 115 13.11 -9.41 -2.24
CA ASN A 115 13.85 -9.55 -3.50
C ASN A 115 12.96 -9.29 -4.73
N ASP A 116 11.72 -9.75 -4.69
CA ASP A 116 10.73 -9.54 -5.74
C ASP A 116 9.36 -9.21 -5.11
N PRO A 117 9.04 -7.92 -4.97
CA PRO A 117 7.78 -7.48 -4.37
C PRO A 117 6.52 -8.04 -5.04
N LEU A 118 6.56 -8.32 -6.34
CA LEU A 118 5.42 -8.83 -7.10
C LEU A 118 5.00 -10.25 -6.71
N VAL A 119 5.82 -10.98 -5.98
CA VAL A 119 5.43 -12.28 -5.39
C VAL A 119 4.23 -12.14 -4.47
N MET A 120 4.02 -10.98 -3.85
CA MET A 120 2.96 -10.78 -2.87
C MET A 120 2.16 -9.48 -3.05
N PHE A 121 2.75 -8.44 -3.58
CA PHE A 121 2.08 -7.17 -3.81
C PHE A 121 1.54 -7.12 -5.24
N ALA A 122 0.34 -6.59 -5.39
CA ALA A 122 -0.31 -6.45 -6.70
C ALA A 122 0.42 -5.47 -7.63
N THR A 123 1.23 -4.57 -7.06
CA THR A 123 2.00 -3.56 -7.79
C THR A 123 3.40 -3.48 -7.22
N HIS A 124 4.38 -3.15 -8.08
CA HIS A 124 5.73 -2.90 -7.59
C HIS A 124 5.79 -1.55 -6.85
N PRO A 125 6.36 -1.48 -5.64
CA PRO A 125 6.38 -0.25 -4.83
C PRO A 125 6.97 0.96 -5.56
N SER A 126 7.99 0.75 -6.40
CA SER A 126 8.66 1.82 -7.14
C SER A 126 7.77 2.57 -8.13
N LEU A 127 6.63 2.00 -8.56
CA LEU A 127 5.68 2.70 -9.43
C LEU A 127 5.13 3.98 -8.79
N THR A 128 5.01 3.97 -7.48
CA THR A 128 4.59 5.12 -6.68
C THR A 128 5.71 5.69 -5.81
N GLY A 129 6.97 5.39 -6.15
CA GLY A 129 8.13 5.88 -5.40
C GLY A 129 8.23 5.36 -3.96
N LYS A 130 7.50 4.28 -3.63
CA LYS A 130 7.54 3.63 -2.31
C LYS A 130 8.59 2.53 -2.26
N ILE A 131 8.91 2.10 -1.05
CA ILE A 131 9.81 0.98 -0.76
C ILE A 131 9.04 -0.03 0.08
N GLY A 132 9.27 -1.32 -0.18
CA GLY A 132 8.76 -2.38 0.70
C GLY A 132 9.45 -2.32 2.07
N GLU A 133 8.69 -2.51 3.13
CA GLU A 133 9.19 -2.42 4.51
C GLU A 133 8.84 -3.68 5.30
N VAL A 134 9.80 -4.17 6.07
CA VAL A 134 9.57 -5.22 7.07
C VAL A 134 9.39 -4.55 8.43
N VAL A 135 8.24 -4.81 9.04
CA VAL A 135 7.93 -4.35 10.40
C VAL A 135 7.81 -5.54 11.35
N LEU A 136 8.03 -5.30 12.62
CA LEU A 136 8.00 -6.34 13.64
C LEU A 136 6.81 -6.15 14.59
N GLY A 137 6.16 -7.26 14.95
CA GLY A 137 5.02 -7.26 15.85
C GLY A 137 4.51 -8.68 16.14
N LYS A 138 3.25 -8.80 16.53
CA LYS A 138 2.65 -10.09 16.94
C LYS A 138 2.65 -11.18 15.89
N LYS A 139 2.72 -10.82 14.59
CA LYS A 139 2.73 -11.78 13.47
C LYS A 139 4.13 -12.12 12.97
N SER A 140 5.17 -11.52 13.55
CA SER A 140 6.55 -11.77 13.15
C SER A 140 6.93 -13.23 13.32
N GLY A 141 7.86 -13.66 12.47
CA GLY A 141 8.49 -14.97 12.52
C GLY A 141 10.01 -14.85 12.61
N LYS A 142 10.71 -15.97 12.77
CA LYS A 142 12.18 -16.01 12.83
C LYS A 142 12.81 -15.27 11.65
N ALA A 143 12.29 -15.47 10.44
CA ALA A 143 12.79 -14.82 9.23
C ALA A 143 12.67 -13.29 9.28
N SER A 144 11.59 -12.75 9.91
CA SER A 144 11.43 -11.30 10.10
C SER A 144 12.50 -10.72 11.02
N ILE A 145 12.82 -11.45 12.12
CA ILE A 145 13.85 -11.05 13.08
C ILE A 145 15.21 -10.99 12.38
N ILE A 146 15.60 -12.08 11.71
CA ILE A 146 16.88 -12.18 11.00
C ILE A 146 17.00 -11.08 9.94
N TYR A 147 15.95 -10.87 9.15
CA TYR A 147 15.91 -9.81 8.14
C TYR A 147 16.13 -8.43 8.75
N LYS A 148 15.38 -8.10 9.80
CA LYS A 148 15.45 -6.79 10.46
C LYS A 148 16.78 -6.57 11.19
N MET A 149 17.37 -7.62 11.76
CA MET A 149 18.73 -7.56 12.32
C MET A 149 19.76 -7.22 11.25
N GLY A 150 19.68 -7.85 10.08
CA GLY A 150 20.56 -7.56 8.94
C GLY A 150 20.37 -6.14 8.42
N GLU A 151 19.12 -5.67 8.28
CA GLU A 151 18.80 -4.30 7.88
C GLU A 151 19.40 -3.24 8.82
N LEU A 152 19.38 -3.51 10.13
CA LEU A 152 19.88 -2.60 11.16
C LEU A 152 21.35 -2.83 11.54
N GLY A 153 22.03 -3.81 10.93
CA GLY A 153 23.44 -4.09 11.20
C GLY A 153 23.72 -4.62 12.61
N LEU A 154 22.78 -5.35 13.24
CA LEU A 154 22.86 -5.82 14.63
C LEU A 154 23.69 -7.11 14.81
N GLY A 155 24.30 -7.62 13.72
CA GLY A 155 25.08 -8.84 13.75
C GLY A 155 24.22 -10.10 13.70
N GLU A 156 24.89 -11.26 13.76
CA GLU A 156 24.23 -12.58 13.75
C GLU A 156 24.16 -13.13 15.18
N LEU A 157 23.08 -13.82 15.49
CA LEU A 157 22.85 -14.49 16.76
C LEU A 157 22.48 -15.94 16.55
N ASP A 158 22.70 -16.78 17.56
CA ASP A 158 22.25 -18.15 17.55
C ASP A 158 20.72 -18.29 17.62
N ASP A 159 20.26 -19.49 17.32
CA ASP A 159 18.83 -19.79 17.23
C ASP A 159 18.08 -19.60 18.55
N GLU A 160 18.74 -19.80 19.69
CA GLU A 160 18.14 -19.63 21.02
C GLU A 160 17.89 -18.16 21.30
N LYS A 161 18.87 -17.29 21.04
CA LYS A 161 18.71 -15.83 21.19
C LYS A 161 17.68 -15.28 20.21
N ILE A 162 17.68 -15.73 18.97
CA ILE A 162 16.66 -15.35 17.98
C ILE A 162 15.25 -15.74 18.47
N ALA A 163 15.08 -16.90 19.07
CA ALA A 163 13.78 -17.31 19.62
C ALA A 163 13.34 -16.41 20.78
N LYS A 164 14.25 -16.08 21.70
CA LYS A 164 13.97 -15.14 22.80
C LYS A 164 13.58 -13.74 22.29
N ILE A 165 14.30 -13.21 21.32
CA ILE A 165 13.98 -11.93 20.68
C ILE A 165 12.60 -11.98 20.03
N LEU A 166 12.27 -13.08 19.32
CA LEU A 166 10.96 -13.23 18.69
C LEU A 166 9.81 -13.23 19.71
N ASP A 167 9.98 -13.91 20.83
CA ASP A 167 8.97 -13.94 21.90
C ASP A 167 8.77 -12.56 22.52
N GLU A 168 9.83 -11.82 22.79
CA GLU A 168 9.78 -10.44 23.30
C GLU A 168 9.14 -9.47 22.30
N VAL A 169 9.48 -9.58 21.02
CA VAL A 169 8.86 -8.79 19.94
C VAL A 169 7.35 -9.04 19.87
N LYS A 170 6.92 -10.30 19.95
CA LYS A 170 5.49 -10.64 19.95
C LYS A 170 4.78 -10.11 21.18
N ALA A 171 5.35 -10.29 22.36
CA ALA A 171 4.79 -9.81 23.62
C ALA A 171 4.63 -8.27 23.59
N THR A 172 5.67 -7.56 23.15
CA THR A 172 5.65 -6.10 23.01
C THR A 172 4.58 -5.65 22.02
N GLY A 173 4.52 -6.27 20.83
CA GLY A 173 3.52 -5.95 19.82
C GLY A 173 2.09 -6.21 20.28
N ILE A 174 1.85 -7.27 21.07
CA ILE A 174 0.54 -7.56 21.67
C ILE A 174 0.16 -6.49 22.70
N THR A 175 1.09 -6.14 23.59
CA THR A 175 0.86 -5.14 24.64
C THR A 175 0.62 -3.77 24.05
N LYS A 176 1.45 -3.36 23.12
CA LYS A 176 1.37 -2.05 22.42
C LYS A 176 0.15 -1.97 21.48
N ARG A 177 -0.34 -3.11 20.97
CA ARG A 177 -1.37 -3.23 19.94
C ARG A 177 -0.95 -2.56 18.61
N ASP A 178 0.35 -2.51 18.37
CA ASP A 178 0.97 -1.93 17.18
C ASP A 178 2.29 -2.63 16.87
N VAL A 179 2.89 -2.29 15.74
CA VAL A 179 4.24 -2.73 15.37
C VAL A 179 5.31 -2.00 16.20
N LEU A 180 6.46 -2.62 16.35
CA LEU A 180 7.59 -2.04 17.07
C LEU A 180 8.28 -0.98 16.21
N SER A 181 8.83 0.05 16.85
CA SER A 181 9.82 0.92 16.22
C SER A 181 11.17 0.22 16.11
N ASN A 182 12.06 0.73 15.26
CA ASN A 182 13.44 0.22 15.19
C ASN A 182 14.18 0.37 16.51
N GLU A 183 13.95 1.44 17.26
CA GLU A 183 14.56 1.68 18.58
C GLU A 183 14.09 0.64 19.60
N GLU A 184 12.79 0.35 19.68
CA GLU A 184 12.24 -0.70 20.54
C GLU A 184 12.86 -2.06 20.23
N PHE A 185 13.01 -2.39 18.93
CA PHE A 185 13.63 -3.63 18.51
C PHE A 185 15.13 -3.70 18.89
N VAL A 186 15.90 -2.64 18.66
CA VAL A 186 17.31 -2.56 19.06
C VAL A 186 17.48 -2.77 20.56
N ASN A 187 16.60 -2.18 21.37
CA ASN A 187 16.63 -2.36 22.83
C ASN A 187 16.36 -3.81 23.24
N ILE A 188 15.42 -4.50 22.60
CA ILE A 188 15.16 -5.94 22.83
C ILE A 188 16.40 -6.77 22.48
N VAL A 189 16.98 -6.54 21.30
CA VAL A 189 18.18 -7.27 20.87
C VAL A 189 19.33 -7.07 21.85
N SER A 190 19.59 -5.82 22.26
CA SER A 190 20.65 -5.48 23.20
C SER A 190 20.45 -6.15 24.57
N SER A 191 19.21 -6.20 25.07
CA SER A 191 18.88 -6.89 26.33
C SER A 191 19.17 -8.37 26.26
N VAL A 192 18.78 -9.04 25.16
CA VAL A 192 19.03 -10.49 24.98
C VAL A 192 20.50 -10.80 24.73
N GLN A 193 21.28 -9.88 24.16
CA GLN A 193 22.73 -10.05 24.00
C GLN A 193 23.50 -9.93 25.31
N ALA A 194 23.02 -9.09 26.24
CA ALA A 194 23.67 -8.84 27.52
C ALA A 194 23.42 -9.92 28.58
N GLY A 195 22.35 -10.71 28.45
CA GLY A 195 21.98 -11.82 29.36
C GLY A 195 22.36 -13.17 28.83
#